data_29bb6720d43bdeb25601a2d94c61da75
#
_entry.id   29bb6720d43bdeb25601a2d94c61da75
#
_cell.length_a   1.000
_cell.length_b   1.000
_cell.length_c   1.000
_cell.angle_alpha   90.00
_cell.angle_beta   90.00
_cell.angle_gamma   90.00
#
_symmetry.space_group_name_H-M   'P 1'
#
loop_
_entity.id
_entity.type
_entity.pdbx_description
1 polymer ?
#
loop_
_entity_poly.entity_id
_entity_poly.type
_entity_poly.pdbx_seq_one_letter_code
_entity_poly.pdbx_strand_id
1 'polypeptide(L)'
;TIVAGMRVSPVPVMRAVGTIYVNTVRNTPLTLILLFFALGYPKLGLPELNYVVLAIIALSLYTATYVAETLRAGINTVPVGQAEAARAIGLTFGQSISMVILPQAFRSVVPPLFNVLIALLKNTTVAAGFSVMEAGAIRAYLSERGEAAMPVLLWVAAVFVVLVLLLSLVQRHFEKKWRTA
;
A
#
# COMPACT_ATOMS: atom_id res chain seq x y z
N THR A 1 4.09 -5.07 -6.75
CA THR A 1 4.69 -5.21 -8.11
C THR A 1 4.04 -6.33 -8.91
N ILE A 2 3.95 -7.59 -8.40
CA ILE A 2 3.36 -8.74 -9.14
C ILE A 2 1.94 -8.42 -9.64
N VAL A 3 1.04 -8.01 -8.76
CA VAL A 3 -0.36 -7.67 -9.12
C VAL A 3 -0.43 -6.54 -10.14
N ALA A 4 0.42 -5.52 -10.04
CA ALA A 4 0.51 -4.46 -11.02
C ALA A 4 0.95 -5.00 -12.39
N GLY A 5 1.98 -5.86 -12.42
CA GLY A 5 2.44 -6.54 -13.62
C GLY A 5 1.35 -7.39 -14.27
N MET A 6 0.57 -8.14 -13.48
CA MET A 6 -0.58 -8.89 -13.99
C MET A 6 -1.61 -7.98 -14.67
N ARG A 7 -1.90 -6.81 -14.10
CA ARG A 7 -2.92 -5.88 -14.62
C ARG A 7 -2.51 -5.14 -15.89
N VAL A 8 -1.22 -4.98 -16.15
CA VAL A 8 -0.71 -4.39 -17.41
C VAL A 8 -0.24 -5.45 -18.40
N SER A 9 -0.35 -6.74 -18.05
CA SER A 9 0.07 -7.85 -18.90
C SER A 9 -0.71 -7.90 -20.21
N PRO A 10 -0.07 -8.24 -21.34
CA PRO A 10 -0.76 -8.53 -22.59
C PRO A 10 -1.62 -9.80 -22.51
N VAL A 11 -1.36 -10.69 -21.54
CA VAL A 11 -2.08 -11.95 -21.36
C VAL A 11 -3.45 -11.70 -20.71
N PRO A 12 -4.59 -11.98 -21.39
CA PRO A 12 -5.93 -11.64 -20.89
C PRO A 12 -6.27 -12.29 -19.54
N VAL A 13 -5.84 -13.54 -19.33
CA VAL A 13 -6.09 -14.28 -18.08
C VAL A 13 -5.40 -13.60 -16.90
N MET A 14 -4.12 -13.22 -17.04
CA MET A 14 -3.39 -12.52 -15.98
C MET A 14 -4.05 -11.17 -15.63
N ARG A 15 -4.47 -10.43 -16.66
CA ARG A 15 -5.20 -9.18 -16.49
C ARG A 15 -6.51 -9.36 -15.75
N ALA A 16 -7.28 -10.39 -16.12
CA ALA A 16 -8.55 -10.73 -15.48
C ALA A 16 -8.34 -11.09 -13.99
N VAL A 17 -7.42 -11.99 -13.67
CA VAL A 17 -7.11 -12.41 -12.30
C VAL A 17 -6.66 -11.22 -11.45
N GLY A 18 -5.71 -10.42 -11.96
CA GLY A 18 -5.24 -9.23 -11.25
C GLY A 18 -6.35 -8.21 -11.01
N THR A 19 -7.27 -8.05 -11.95
CA THR A 19 -8.40 -7.12 -11.83
C THR A 19 -9.43 -7.63 -10.83
N ILE A 20 -9.79 -8.91 -10.87
CA ILE A 20 -10.71 -9.54 -9.91
C ILE A 20 -10.15 -9.38 -8.49
N TYR A 21 -8.87 -9.74 -8.28
CA TYR A 21 -8.22 -9.58 -6.98
C TYR A 21 -8.31 -8.14 -6.46
N VAL A 22 -7.87 -7.15 -7.26
CA VAL A 22 -7.86 -5.75 -6.84
C VAL A 22 -9.28 -5.25 -6.54
N ASN A 23 -10.25 -5.55 -7.40
CA ASN A 23 -11.61 -5.09 -7.21
C ASN A 23 -12.28 -5.74 -5.99
N THR A 24 -12.06 -7.03 -5.76
CA THR A 24 -12.64 -7.73 -4.61
C THR A 24 -12.04 -7.24 -3.31
N VAL A 25 -10.70 -7.26 -3.19
CA VAL A 25 -10.03 -6.93 -1.94
C VAL A 25 -10.16 -5.44 -1.60
N ARG A 26 -10.04 -4.54 -2.59
CA ARG A 26 -10.16 -3.10 -2.36
C ARG A 26 -11.56 -2.67 -1.92
N ASN A 27 -12.60 -3.35 -2.40
CA ASN A 27 -13.99 -3.07 -2.04
C ASN A 27 -14.44 -3.81 -0.77
N THR A 28 -13.58 -4.65 -0.19
CA THR A 28 -13.83 -5.29 1.11
C THR A 28 -13.26 -4.39 2.22
N PRO A 29 -14.02 -4.08 3.29
CA PRO A 29 -13.51 -3.34 4.42
C PRO A 29 -12.29 -4.03 5.05
N LEU A 30 -11.22 -3.27 5.34
CA LEU A 30 -10.00 -3.81 5.97
C LEU A 30 -10.29 -4.57 7.26
N THR A 31 -11.24 -4.08 8.07
CA THR A 31 -11.67 -4.74 9.31
C THR A 31 -12.19 -6.15 9.09
N LEU A 32 -12.92 -6.40 7.98
CA LEU A 32 -13.39 -7.75 7.64
C LEU A 32 -12.25 -8.66 7.24
N ILE A 33 -11.25 -8.15 6.53
CA ILE A 33 -10.05 -8.92 6.18
C ILE A 33 -9.27 -9.29 7.45
N LEU A 34 -9.06 -8.33 8.36
CA LEU A 34 -8.41 -8.60 9.65
C LEU A 34 -9.22 -9.59 10.50
N LEU A 35 -10.54 -9.46 10.57
CA LEU A 35 -11.43 -10.41 11.23
C LEU A 35 -11.29 -11.82 10.68
N PHE A 36 -11.26 -11.96 9.36
CA PHE A 36 -11.04 -13.26 8.72
C PHE A 36 -9.72 -13.88 9.16
N PHE A 37 -8.61 -13.13 9.12
CA PHE A 37 -7.31 -13.65 9.52
C PHE A 37 -7.22 -13.93 11.02
N ALA A 38 -7.81 -13.10 11.88
CA ALA A 38 -7.75 -13.26 13.32
C ALA A 38 -8.67 -14.38 13.83
N LEU A 39 -9.88 -14.51 13.32
CA LEU A 39 -10.90 -15.41 13.82
C LEU A 39 -11.26 -16.55 12.88
N GLY A 40 -11.20 -16.33 11.57
CA GLY A 40 -11.53 -17.32 10.54
C GLY A 40 -10.37 -18.25 10.24
N TYR A 41 -9.18 -17.71 10.00
CA TYR A 41 -8.01 -18.50 9.64
C TYR A 41 -7.70 -19.65 10.64
N PRO A 42 -7.72 -19.43 11.98
CA PRO A 42 -7.46 -20.51 12.93
C PRO A 42 -8.46 -21.67 12.86
N LYS A 43 -9.67 -21.43 12.34
CA LYS A 43 -10.71 -22.45 12.19
C LYS A 43 -10.58 -23.30 10.93
N LEU A 44 -9.66 -22.97 10.05
CA LEU A 44 -9.46 -23.69 8.76
C LEU A 44 -8.58 -24.94 8.90
N GLY A 45 -8.06 -25.26 10.09
CA GLY A 45 -7.13 -26.37 10.29
C GLY A 45 -5.76 -26.18 9.59
N LEU A 46 -5.41 -24.94 9.26
CA LEU A 46 -4.13 -24.55 8.69
C LEU A 46 -3.08 -24.41 9.80
N PRO A 47 -1.77 -24.41 9.46
CA PRO A 47 -0.71 -24.21 10.44
C PRO A 47 -0.95 -22.96 11.29
N GLU A 48 -0.73 -23.07 12.60
CA GLU A 48 -0.88 -21.98 13.53
C GLU A 48 0.14 -20.86 13.26
N LEU A 49 -0.36 -19.66 13.05
CA LEU A 49 0.43 -18.44 12.90
C LEU A 49 0.07 -17.46 14.02
N ASN A 50 1.06 -16.74 14.53
CA ASN A 50 0.78 -15.71 15.53
C ASN A 50 0.00 -14.53 14.92
N TYR A 51 -0.73 -13.80 15.76
CA TYR A 51 -1.59 -12.68 15.31
C TYR A 51 -0.82 -11.58 14.58
N VAL A 52 0.45 -11.36 14.91
CA VAL A 52 1.28 -10.35 14.21
C VAL A 52 1.52 -10.77 12.75
N VAL A 53 1.84 -12.05 12.52
CA VAL A 53 2.03 -12.59 11.16
C VAL A 53 0.72 -12.53 10.38
N LEU A 54 -0.40 -12.91 10.98
CA LEU A 54 -1.71 -12.84 10.36
C LEU A 54 -2.09 -11.40 9.98
N ALA A 55 -1.82 -10.43 10.86
CA ALA A 55 -2.04 -9.02 10.58
C ALA A 55 -1.13 -8.50 9.46
N ILE A 56 0.14 -8.92 9.42
CA ILE A 56 1.05 -8.55 8.32
C ILE A 56 0.53 -9.09 6.99
N ILE A 57 0.06 -10.34 6.95
CA ILE A 57 -0.52 -10.93 5.73
C ILE A 57 -1.76 -10.14 5.31
N ALA A 58 -2.70 -9.90 6.23
CA ALA A 58 -3.92 -9.15 5.96
C ALA A 58 -3.65 -7.75 5.41
N LEU A 59 -2.78 -6.98 6.09
CA LEU A 59 -2.39 -5.63 5.68
C LEU A 59 -1.63 -5.64 4.35
N SER A 60 -0.79 -6.65 4.12
CA SER A 60 -0.05 -6.80 2.86
C SER A 60 -0.99 -7.08 1.69
N LEU A 61 -1.93 -8.00 1.84
CA LEU A 61 -2.93 -8.30 0.82
C LEU A 61 -3.78 -7.08 0.52
N TYR A 62 -4.26 -6.38 1.53
CA TYR A 62 -5.06 -5.17 1.36
C TYR A 62 -4.26 -4.05 0.68
N THR A 63 -3.07 -3.73 1.19
CA THR A 63 -2.25 -2.63 0.67
C THR A 63 -1.71 -2.91 -0.72
N ALA A 64 -1.45 -4.19 -1.06
CA ALA A 64 -1.01 -4.59 -2.41
C ALA A 64 -1.97 -4.13 -3.51
N THR A 65 -3.27 -4.03 -3.22
CA THR A 65 -4.26 -3.55 -4.19
C THR A 65 -4.08 -2.06 -4.52
N TYR A 66 -3.80 -1.24 -3.51
CA TYR A 66 -3.55 0.20 -3.67
C TYR A 66 -2.21 0.45 -4.35
N VAL A 67 -1.17 -0.28 -3.96
CA VAL A 67 0.14 -0.23 -4.63
C VAL A 67 0.01 -0.62 -6.11
N ALA A 68 -0.71 -1.69 -6.41
CA ALA A 68 -0.92 -2.13 -7.79
C ALA A 68 -1.64 -1.09 -8.63
N GLU A 69 -2.66 -0.44 -8.07
CA GLU A 69 -3.41 0.62 -8.76
C GLU A 69 -2.55 1.87 -8.97
N THR A 70 -1.78 2.27 -7.96
CA THR A 70 -0.84 3.41 -8.05
C THR A 70 0.21 3.18 -9.14
N LEU A 71 0.80 1.98 -9.18
CA LEU A 71 1.77 1.62 -10.21
C LEU A 71 1.15 1.63 -11.60
N ARG A 72 -0.04 1.04 -11.77
CA ARG A 72 -0.77 1.04 -13.03
C ARG A 72 -1.12 2.46 -13.48
N ALA A 73 -1.63 3.29 -12.58
CA ALA A 73 -1.96 4.66 -12.86
C ALA A 73 -0.72 5.46 -13.30
N GLY A 74 0.39 5.30 -12.60
CA GLY A 74 1.63 6.00 -12.93
C GLY A 74 2.24 5.59 -14.29
N ILE A 75 2.16 4.31 -14.65
CA ILE A 75 2.58 3.88 -16.01
C ILE A 75 1.69 4.55 -17.08
N ASN A 76 0.39 4.64 -16.82
CA ASN A 76 -0.56 5.23 -17.75
C ASN A 76 -0.47 6.78 -17.84
N THR A 77 0.29 7.45 -16.97
CA THR A 77 0.54 8.89 -17.12
C THR A 77 1.51 9.22 -18.25
N VAL A 78 2.32 8.25 -18.68
CA VAL A 78 3.26 8.46 -19.77
C VAL A 78 2.48 8.46 -21.09
N PRO A 79 2.50 9.57 -21.87
CA PRO A 79 1.77 9.65 -23.13
C PRO A 79 2.26 8.59 -24.12
N VAL A 80 1.33 7.99 -24.87
CA VAL A 80 1.62 6.98 -25.90
C VAL A 80 2.63 7.51 -26.94
N GLY A 81 2.54 8.81 -27.28
CA GLY A 81 3.47 9.48 -28.17
C GLY A 81 4.94 9.39 -27.76
N GLN A 82 5.24 9.24 -26.45
CA GLN A 82 6.61 9.02 -25.98
C GLN A 82 7.13 7.64 -26.43
N ALA A 83 6.30 6.62 -26.39
CA ALA A 83 6.63 5.29 -26.86
C ALA A 83 6.75 5.24 -28.40
N GLU A 84 5.93 6.00 -29.10
CA GLU A 84 5.96 6.13 -30.57
C GLU A 84 7.22 6.88 -31.01
N ALA A 85 7.54 8.00 -30.38
CA ALA A 85 8.76 8.75 -30.66
C ALA A 85 10.03 7.92 -30.41
N ALA A 86 10.09 7.17 -29.30
CA ALA A 86 11.18 6.27 -28.99
C ALA A 86 11.39 5.22 -30.09
N ARG A 87 10.30 4.65 -30.63
CA ARG A 87 10.37 3.70 -31.75
C ARG A 87 10.78 4.35 -33.05
N ALA A 88 10.30 5.58 -33.31
CA ALA A 88 10.64 6.33 -34.53
C ALA A 88 12.14 6.63 -34.65
N ILE A 89 12.86 6.78 -33.52
CA ILE A 89 14.32 6.93 -33.47
C ILE A 89 15.09 5.61 -33.40
N GLY A 90 14.37 4.46 -33.57
CA GLY A 90 14.97 3.13 -33.67
C GLY A 90 15.24 2.41 -32.34
N LEU A 91 14.68 2.88 -31.22
CA LEU A 91 14.81 2.17 -29.94
C LEU A 91 13.99 0.87 -29.97
N THR A 92 14.60 -0.19 -29.48
CA THR A 92 13.91 -1.46 -29.26
C THR A 92 12.85 -1.32 -28.17
N PHE A 93 11.92 -2.25 -28.06
CA PHE A 93 10.89 -2.25 -27.01
C PHE A 93 11.50 -2.15 -25.60
N GLY A 94 12.53 -2.96 -25.30
CA GLY A 94 13.22 -2.91 -24.01
C GLY A 94 13.89 -1.56 -23.73
N GLN A 95 14.53 -0.97 -24.73
CA GLN A 95 15.16 0.36 -24.63
C GLN A 95 14.09 1.45 -24.44
N SER A 96 13.00 1.42 -25.19
CA SER A 96 11.88 2.37 -25.04
C SER A 96 11.31 2.32 -23.63
N ILE A 97 11.10 1.12 -23.07
CA ILE A 97 10.62 0.97 -21.68
C ILE A 97 11.66 1.49 -20.68
N SER A 98 12.91 1.00 -20.74
CA SER A 98 13.90 1.29 -19.70
C SER A 98 14.43 2.73 -19.74
N MET A 99 14.57 3.31 -20.92
CA MET A 99 15.20 4.64 -21.08
C MET A 99 14.19 5.78 -21.14
N VAL A 100 12.94 5.52 -21.56
CA VAL A 100 11.95 6.57 -21.79
C VAL A 100 10.75 6.44 -20.85
N ILE A 101 10.09 5.27 -20.79
CA ILE A 101 8.83 5.10 -20.10
C ILE A 101 9.02 4.93 -18.59
N LEU A 102 9.89 4.01 -18.16
CA LEU A 102 10.08 3.72 -16.73
C LEU A 102 10.60 4.92 -15.93
N PRO A 103 11.55 5.74 -16.38
CA PRO A 103 11.99 6.90 -15.62
C PRO A 103 10.88 7.93 -15.42
N GLN A 104 10.02 8.13 -16.42
CA GLN A 104 8.87 9.04 -16.33
C GLN A 104 7.79 8.46 -15.41
N ALA A 105 7.42 7.18 -15.61
CA ALA A 105 6.46 6.48 -14.76
C ALA A 105 6.89 6.44 -13.30
N PHE A 106 8.19 6.23 -13.02
CA PHE A 106 8.72 6.21 -11.66
C PHE A 106 8.51 7.56 -10.95
N ARG A 107 8.78 8.67 -11.63
CA ARG A 107 8.58 10.01 -11.08
C ARG A 107 7.10 10.28 -10.75
N SER A 108 6.17 9.80 -11.57
CA SER A 108 4.73 9.98 -11.35
C SER A 108 4.16 9.02 -10.29
N VAL A 109 4.80 7.87 -10.05
CA VAL A 109 4.35 6.85 -9.10
C VAL A 109 4.77 7.17 -7.66
N VAL A 110 5.98 7.69 -7.46
CA VAL A 110 6.55 7.83 -6.11
C VAL A 110 5.72 8.72 -5.19
N PRO A 111 5.27 9.93 -5.59
CA PRO A 111 4.44 10.75 -4.70
C PRO A 111 3.14 10.05 -4.25
N PRO A 112 2.33 9.45 -5.14
CA PRO A 112 1.14 8.71 -4.71
C PRO A 112 1.44 7.48 -3.85
N LEU A 113 2.61 6.82 -4.01
CA LEU A 113 3.01 5.72 -3.13
C LEU A 113 3.20 6.18 -1.68
N PHE A 114 3.67 7.40 -1.43
CA PHE A 114 3.73 7.94 -0.07
C PHE A 114 2.33 8.05 0.56
N ASN A 115 1.29 8.40 -0.20
CA ASN A 115 -0.09 8.38 0.31
C ASN A 115 -0.52 6.97 0.71
N VAL A 116 -0.13 5.95 -0.06
CA VAL A 116 -0.41 4.55 0.29
C VAL A 116 0.34 4.14 1.56
N LEU A 117 1.60 4.55 1.72
CA LEU A 117 2.39 4.28 2.94
C LEU A 117 1.80 4.98 4.17
N ILE A 118 1.37 6.25 4.04
CA ILE A 118 0.70 6.99 5.11
C ILE A 118 -0.63 6.30 5.49
N ALA A 119 -1.39 5.82 4.50
CA ALA A 119 -2.60 5.06 4.75
C ALA A 119 -2.29 3.73 5.46
N LEU A 120 -1.26 3.00 5.01
CA LEU A 120 -0.81 1.77 5.66
C LEU A 120 -0.41 2.02 7.12
N LEU A 121 0.38 3.08 7.39
CA LEU A 121 0.76 3.46 8.75
C LEU A 121 -0.48 3.66 9.65
N LYS A 122 -1.50 4.36 9.16
CA LYS A 122 -2.76 4.53 9.90
C LYS A 122 -3.53 3.22 10.05
N ASN A 123 -3.53 2.37 9.04
CA ASN A 123 -4.24 1.09 9.06
C ASN A 123 -3.63 0.07 10.04
N THR A 124 -2.34 0.22 10.42
CA THR A 124 -1.75 -0.66 11.45
C THR A 124 -2.47 -0.55 12.79
N THR A 125 -3.02 0.63 13.12
CA THR A 125 -3.76 0.82 14.38
C THR A 125 -5.06 0.01 14.44
N VAL A 126 -5.63 -0.37 13.29
CA VAL A 126 -6.82 -1.22 13.23
C VAL A 126 -6.49 -2.63 13.73
N ALA A 127 -5.24 -3.09 13.53
CA ALA A 127 -4.79 -4.40 13.99
C ALA A 127 -4.76 -4.54 15.53
N ALA A 128 -4.69 -3.43 16.28
CA ALA A 128 -4.80 -3.45 17.74
C ALA A 128 -6.09 -4.10 18.24
N GLY A 129 -7.20 -3.92 17.50
CA GLY A 129 -8.48 -4.55 17.80
C GLY A 129 -8.51 -6.07 17.67
N PHE A 130 -7.43 -6.68 17.14
CA PHE A 130 -7.31 -8.11 16.85
C PHE A 130 -6.12 -8.76 17.56
N SER A 131 -5.90 -8.40 18.82
CA SER A 131 -4.83 -8.96 19.68
C SER A 131 -3.42 -8.73 19.14
N VAL A 132 -3.21 -7.76 18.27
CA VAL A 132 -1.89 -7.35 17.81
C VAL A 132 -1.36 -6.26 18.73
N MET A 133 -0.24 -6.50 19.37
CA MET A 133 0.45 -5.50 20.20
C MET A 133 1.18 -4.50 19.29
N GLU A 134 0.51 -3.40 19.00
CA GLU A 134 1.05 -2.25 18.29
C GLU A 134 0.80 -0.96 19.11
N ALA A 135 1.19 0.21 18.60
CA ALA A 135 1.14 1.45 19.39
C ALA A 135 -0.26 1.81 19.93
N GLY A 136 -1.35 1.49 19.21
CA GLY A 136 -2.71 1.73 19.66
C GLY A 136 -3.15 0.77 20.79
N ALA A 137 -2.59 -0.45 20.84
CA ALA A 137 -2.87 -1.43 21.89
C ALA A 137 -2.33 -1.03 23.26
N ILE A 138 -1.30 -0.17 23.32
CA ILE A 138 -0.73 0.38 24.57
C ILE A 138 -1.84 1.03 25.41
N ARG A 139 -2.80 1.71 24.78
CA ARG A 139 -3.93 2.33 25.48
C ARG A 139 -4.73 1.31 26.30
N ALA A 140 -5.10 0.18 25.69
CA ALA A 140 -5.87 -0.86 26.37
C ALA A 140 -5.06 -1.46 27.54
N TYR A 141 -3.80 -1.77 27.31
CA TYR A 141 -2.89 -2.32 28.29
C TYR A 141 -2.68 -1.42 29.52
N LEU A 142 -2.53 -0.11 29.32
CA LEU A 142 -2.37 0.85 30.42
C LEU A 142 -3.70 1.13 31.13
N SER A 143 -4.82 1.13 30.40
CA SER A 143 -6.15 1.26 31.00
C SER A 143 -6.49 0.10 31.92
N GLU A 144 -6.09 -1.13 31.58
CA GLU A 144 -6.24 -2.32 32.44
C GLU A 144 -5.45 -2.21 33.74
N ARG A 145 -4.40 -1.39 33.77
CA ARG A 145 -3.58 -1.11 34.97
C ARG A 145 -4.09 0.09 35.79
N GLY A 146 -5.25 0.64 35.44
CA GLY A 146 -5.83 1.78 36.14
C GLY A 146 -5.25 3.14 35.74
N GLU A 147 -4.42 3.19 34.69
CA GLU A 147 -3.89 4.44 34.17
C GLU A 147 -4.94 5.22 33.38
N ALA A 148 -4.84 6.54 33.40
CA ALA A 148 -5.78 7.40 32.68
C ALA A 148 -5.68 7.18 31.16
N ALA A 149 -6.74 6.68 30.54
CA ALA A 149 -6.76 6.36 29.11
C ALA A 149 -6.57 7.57 28.19
N MET A 150 -7.04 8.74 28.59
CA MET A 150 -7.02 9.95 27.75
C MET A 150 -5.59 10.47 27.47
N PRO A 151 -4.70 10.66 28.47
CA PRO A 151 -3.32 11.05 28.21
C PRO A 151 -2.58 10.08 27.29
N VAL A 152 -2.78 8.78 27.50
CA VAL A 152 -2.15 7.73 26.67
C VAL A 152 -2.64 7.81 25.23
N LEU A 153 -3.95 8.00 25.01
CA LEU A 153 -4.51 8.19 23.69
C LEU A 153 -3.91 9.41 22.97
N LEU A 154 -3.77 10.53 23.69
CA LEU A 154 -3.18 11.75 23.15
C LEU A 154 -1.70 11.56 22.78
N TRP A 155 -0.92 10.85 23.60
CA TRP A 155 0.46 10.52 23.28
C TRP A 155 0.58 9.63 22.04
N VAL A 156 -0.22 8.58 21.93
CA VAL A 156 -0.22 7.72 20.75
C VAL A 156 -0.62 8.53 19.51
N ALA A 157 -1.67 9.34 19.60
CA ALA A 157 -2.09 10.22 18.51
C ALA A 157 -0.97 11.20 18.10
N ALA A 158 -0.27 11.82 19.06
CA ALA A 158 0.84 12.72 18.78
C ALA A 158 1.99 12.02 18.03
N VAL A 159 2.35 10.80 18.44
CA VAL A 159 3.38 10.00 17.74
C VAL A 159 2.96 9.72 16.30
N PHE A 160 1.70 9.30 16.06
CA PHE A 160 1.21 9.08 14.69
C PHE A 160 1.19 10.36 13.86
N VAL A 161 0.79 11.49 14.44
CA VAL A 161 0.84 12.79 13.75
C VAL A 161 2.27 13.13 13.34
N VAL A 162 3.25 12.97 14.24
CA VAL A 162 4.67 13.22 13.93
C VAL A 162 5.15 12.32 12.79
N LEU A 163 4.86 11.03 12.85
CA LEU A 163 5.25 10.06 11.80
C LEU A 163 4.63 10.41 10.44
N VAL A 164 3.34 10.75 10.43
CA VAL A 164 2.64 11.18 9.20
C VAL A 164 3.22 12.47 8.65
N LEU A 165 3.55 13.44 9.52
CA LEU A 165 4.17 14.71 9.11
C LEU A 165 5.55 14.46 8.49
N LEU A 166 6.38 13.61 9.08
CA LEU A 166 7.69 13.25 8.53
C LEU A 166 7.56 12.61 7.14
N LEU A 167 6.67 11.63 6.98
CA LEU A 167 6.40 11.03 5.68
C LEU A 167 5.88 12.04 4.66
N SER A 168 5.00 12.95 5.09
CA SER A 168 4.45 14.01 4.21
C SER A 168 5.51 15.02 3.80
N LEU A 169 6.48 15.34 4.66
CA LEU A 169 7.60 16.20 4.29
C LEU A 169 8.50 15.55 3.24
N VAL A 170 8.80 14.26 3.39
CA VAL A 170 9.54 13.48 2.39
C VAL A 170 8.78 13.45 1.07
N GLN A 171 7.47 13.15 1.11
CA GLN A 171 6.61 13.19 -0.07
C GLN A 171 6.69 14.54 -0.81
N ARG A 172 6.50 15.66 -0.08
CA ARG A 172 6.56 17.01 -0.66
C ARG A 172 7.94 17.33 -1.28
N HIS A 173 9.03 16.80 -0.69
CA HIS A 173 10.36 16.95 -1.28
C HIS A 173 10.44 16.31 -2.67
N PHE A 174 9.95 15.08 -2.80
CA PHE A 174 9.92 14.39 -4.11
C PHE A 174 8.96 15.06 -5.09
N GLU A 175 7.78 15.48 -4.66
CA GLU A 175 6.84 16.23 -5.49
C GLU A 175 7.46 17.50 -6.08
N LYS A 176 8.13 18.29 -5.24
CA LYS A 176 8.82 19.52 -5.70
C LYS A 176 9.94 19.21 -6.68
N LYS A 177 10.76 18.19 -6.38
CA LYS A 177 11.91 17.83 -7.21
C LYS A 177 11.51 17.34 -8.61
N TRP A 178 10.34 16.71 -8.74
CA TRP A 178 9.90 16.08 -10.01
C TRP A 178 8.77 16.82 -10.71
N ARG A 179 8.21 17.86 -10.11
CA ARG A 179 7.15 18.68 -10.70
C ARG A 179 7.66 19.69 -11.75
N THR A 180 8.95 19.92 -11.85
CA THR A 180 9.59 20.91 -12.72
C THR A 180 10.12 20.33 -14.04
N ALA A 181 9.55 19.23 -14.50
CA ALA A 181 9.89 18.67 -15.80
C ALA A 181 8.66 18.61 -16.70
#